data_47c54c0b4afee424b179450d2bdeb547
#
_entry.id   47c54c0b4afee424b179450d2bdeb547
#
_cell.length_a   1.000
_cell.length_b   1.000
_cell.length_c   1.000
_cell.angle_alpha   90.00
_cell.angle_beta   90.00
_cell.angle_gamma   90.00
#
_symmetry.space_group_name_H-M   'P 1'
#
loop_
_entity.id
_entity.type
_entity.pdbx_description
1 polymer ?
#
loop_
_entity_poly.entity_id
_entity_poly.type
_entity_poly.pdbx_seq_one_letter_code
_entity_poly.pdbx_strand_id
1 'polypeptide(L)'
;MTDSQPGTLHALAGFLRREQARLTERWMLAVAADADLIGADRLTWEQLADHLPAILSGICTALEEQDLQPVERAIERNARQHGNVRWQQGYRIDELVRELELFRQELDDAVRDFAESDGSFTRDQESRARRLIDEALSFVTLTSIREVIGERDRTIAEYTSQLERANQELREQQREVSELHRSRMQITRSLVHDLRNFLNAFSIDLQLIARVPARAEAGLALATRQAEDMKQLVDEMVEYSVVVGESSPICIEPVDLPMLFDELVTAARPALEAKGLRLSASLDAGLVRVQSSRIRLKQVALNLLSNATKYTREGEVELVIARCGDSRWSMRVADTGVGIAPSDTERVFREFERVGGDDIPGAGLGLAIVRELCRALEGEIHFESREGQGTTFEIRFPVDLKPQG
;
A
#
# COMPACT_ATOMS: atom_id res chain seq x y z
N MET A 1 10.86 -6.81 77.52
CA MET A 1 11.09 -5.58 76.68
C MET A 1 12.60 -5.42 76.70
N THR A 2 13.27 -6.02 75.74
CA THR A 2 14.73 -5.89 75.52
C THR A 2 14.94 -4.77 74.54
N ASP A 3 15.51 -3.71 75.04
CA ASP A 3 15.95 -2.55 74.30
C ASP A 3 17.01 -3.00 73.25
N SER A 4 16.59 -3.26 72.03
CA SER A 4 17.48 -3.55 70.91
C SER A 4 18.22 -2.26 70.60
N GLN A 5 19.48 -2.15 70.94
CA GLN A 5 20.33 -1.02 70.59
C GLN A 5 20.26 -0.80 69.07
N PRO A 6 19.84 0.39 68.60
CA PRO A 6 19.74 0.70 67.16
C PRO A 6 21.10 0.74 66.44
N GLY A 7 22.20 0.62 67.16
CA GLY A 7 23.54 0.81 66.63
C GLY A 7 24.14 -0.31 65.76
N THR A 8 23.67 -1.55 65.89
CA THR A 8 24.39 -2.71 65.30
C THR A 8 23.97 -3.00 63.86
N LEU A 9 22.68 -2.88 63.48
CA LEU A 9 22.27 -2.94 62.06
C LEU A 9 22.74 -1.71 61.26
N HIS A 10 22.79 -0.55 61.88
CA HIS A 10 23.40 0.63 61.32
C HIS A 10 24.93 0.46 61.10
N ALA A 11 25.64 -0.23 62.00
CA ALA A 11 27.04 -0.57 61.82
C ALA A 11 27.27 -1.55 60.65
N LEU A 12 26.40 -2.56 60.48
CA LEU A 12 26.42 -3.46 59.33
C LEU A 12 26.17 -2.68 58.02
N ALA A 13 25.18 -1.78 57.96
CA ALA A 13 24.95 -0.95 56.80
C ALA A 13 26.18 -0.10 56.45
N GLY A 14 26.82 0.50 57.45
CA GLY A 14 28.08 1.23 57.28
C GLY A 14 29.23 0.34 56.78
N PHE A 15 29.31 -0.89 57.22
CA PHE A 15 30.28 -1.88 56.74
C PHE A 15 30.00 -2.21 55.24
N LEU A 16 28.78 -2.57 54.87
CA LEU A 16 28.42 -2.89 53.51
C LEU A 16 28.69 -1.71 52.53
N ARG A 17 28.45 -0.45 52.96
CA ARG A 17 28.82 0.72 52.18
C ARG A 17 30.33 0.90 51.97
N ARG A 18 31.14 0.62 53.00
CA ARG A 18 32.60 0.66 52.88
C ARG A 18 33.13 -0.42 51.95
N GLU A 19 32.53 -1.61 52.01
CA GLU A 19 32.91 -2.77 51.19
C GLU A 19 32.24 -2.78 49.81
N GLN A 20 31.43 -1.77 49.45
CA GLN A 20 30.64 -1.72 48.21
C GLN A 20 31.48 -2.05 46.98
N ALA A 21 32.64 -1.44 46.81
CA ALA A 21 33.49 -1.66 45.64
C ALA A 21 33.97 -3.14 45.57
N ARG A 22 34.35 -3.71 46.70
CA ARG A 22 34.80 -5.12 46.80
C ARG A 22 33.65 -6.09 46.56
N LEU A 23 32.47 -5.82 47.11
CA LEU A 23 31.28 -6.64 46.91
C LEU A 23 30.87 -6.62 45.43
N THR A 24 30.88 -5.44 44.79
CA THR A 24 30.59 -5.30 43.35
C THR A 24 31.59 -6.10 42.51
N GLU A 25 32.89 -6.02 42.82
CA GLU A 25 33.91 -6.75 42.07
C GLU A 25 33.75 -8.28 42.23
N ARG A 26 33.55 -8.79 43.45
CA ARG A 26 33.31 -10.22 43.71
C ARG A 26 32.10 -10.74 42.99
N TRP A 27 31.00 -9.99 43.06
CA TRP A 27 29.78 -10.32 42.33
C TRP A 27 29.99 -10.34 40.80
N MET A 28 30.67 -9.33 40.25
CA MET A 28 30.99 -9.32 38.80
C MET A 28 31.81 -10.54 38.37
N LEU A 29 32.78 -10.94 39.20
CA LEU A 29 33.56 -12.14 38.96
C LEU A 29 32.68 -13.41 39.03
N ALA A 30 31.75 -13.47 39.97
CA ALA A 30 30.81 -14.59 40.10
C ALA A 30 29.88 -14.67 38.88
N VAL A 31 29.37 -13.53 38.42
CA VAL A 31 28.52 -13.44 37.20
C VAL A 31 29.32 -13.87 35.96
N ALA A 32 30.55 -13.40 35.80
CA ALA A 32 31.40 -13.77 34.68
C ALA A 32 31.84 -15.23 34.68
N ALA A 33 31.87 -15.88 35.85
CA ALA A 33 32.22 -17.30 36.00
C ALA A 33 31.00 -18.23 35.81
N ASP A 34 29.79 -17.71 35.81
CA ASP A 34 28.58 -18.50 35.73
C ASP A 34 28.20 -18.80 34.25
N ALA A 35 28.28 -20.09 33.89
CA ALA A 35 28.04 -20.54 32.49
C ALA A 35 26.58 -20.38 32.01
N ASP A 36 25.64 -20.17 32.94
CA ASP A 36 24.22 -20.00 32.61
C ASP A 36 23.87 -18.53 32.29
N LEU A 37 24.80 -17.58 32.51
CA LEU A 37 24.64 -16.14 32.29
C LEU A 37 25.23 -15.69 30.92
N ILE A 38 24.73 -16.26 29.82
CA ILE A 38 25.24 -16.02 28.47
C ILE A 38 25.11 -14.52 28.08
N GLY A 39 24.08 -13.82 28.55
CA GLY A 39 23.86 -12.40 28.34
C GLY A 39 24.97 -11.53 28.94
N ALA A 40 25.53 -11.93 30.06
CA ALA A 40 26.59 -11.21 30.76
C ALA A 40 27.91 -11.18 29.97
N ASP A 41 28.23 -12.22 29.20
CA ASP A 41 29.46 -12.32 28.38
C ASP A 41 29.56 -11.21 27.32
N ARG A 42 28.45 -10.57 26.99
CA ARG A 42 28.39 -9.50 25.99
C ARG A 42 28.52 -8.10 26.57
N LEU A 43 28.57 -7.99 27.91
CA LEU A 43 28.59 -6.73 28.62
C LEU A 43 29.99 -6.30 29.02
N THR A 44 30.25 -5.00 29.04
CA THR A 44 31.42 -4.44 29.68
C THR A 44 31.24 -4.47 31.20
N TRP A 45 32.35 -4.45 31.97
CA TRP A 45 32.31 -4.37 33.41
C TRP A 45 31.47 -3.21 33.95
N GLU A 46 31.51 -2.07 33.27
CA GLU A 46 30.73 -0.86 33.60
C GLU A 46 29.23 -1.10 33.37
N GLN A 47 28.84 -1.73 32.25
CA GLN A 47 27.46 -2.08 31.96
C GLN A 47 26.89 -3.16 32.90
N LEU A 48 27.73 -4.06 33.36
CA LEU A 48 27.33 -5.09 34.32
C LEU A 48 27.05 -4.47 35.69
N ALA A 49 27.92 -3.58 36.17
CA ALA A 49 27.86 -3.01 37.52
C ALA A 49 26.80 -1.90 37.67
N ASP A 50 26.28 -1.33 36.56
CA ASP A 50 25.59 -0.03 36.47
C ASP A 50 24.53 0.25 37.57
N HIS A 51 23.71 -0.73 37.93
CA HIS A 51 22.60 -0.52 38.89
C HIS A 51 22.82 -1.16 40.27
N LEU A 52 23.80 -1.99 40.41
CA LEU A 52 24.06 -2.72 41.66
C LEU A 52 24.37 -1.79 42.85
N PRO A 53 25.19 -0.72 42.68
CA PRO A 53 25.44 0.23 43.74
C PRO A 53 24.19 0.90 44.31
N ALA A 54 23.21 1.19 43.44
CA ALA A 54 21.95 1.83 43.84
C ALA A 54 21.04 0.84 44.60
N ILE A 55 21.00 -0.43 44.18
CA ILE A 55 20.29 -1.50 44.88
C ILE A 55 20.92 -1.73 46.29
N LEU A 56 22.25 -1.84 46.36
CA LEU A 56 22.96 -1.99 47.61
C LEU A 56 22.73 -0.80 48.56
N SER A 57 22.73 0.42 48.03
CA SER A 57 22.43 1.63 48.82
C SER A 57 21.02 1.57 49.43
N GLY A 58 20.04 1.10 48.67
CA GLY A 58 18.68 0.90 49.16
C GLY A 58 18.60 -0.14 50.28
N ILE A 59 19.30 -1.27 50.13
CA ILE A 59 19.41 -2.31 51.17
C ILE A 59 20.07 -1.76 52.42
N CYS A 60 21.17 -1.00 52.30
CA CYS A 60 21.83 -0.39 53.44
C CYS A 60 20.87 0.57 54.18
N THR A 61 20.09 1.36 53.46
CA THR A 61 19.13 2.26 54.09
C THR A 61 17.99 1.48 54.78
N ALA A 62 17.51 0.39 54.19
CA ALA A 62 16.54 -0.49 54.86
C ALA A 62 17.08 -1.11 56.17
N LEU A 63 18.36 -1.45 56.21
CA LEU A 63 19.01 -1.94 57.44
C LEU A 63 19.15 -0.84 58.50
N GLU A 64 19.41 0.41 58.10
CA GLU A 64 19.50 1.56 59.02
C GLU A 64 18.14 1.89 59.62
N GLU A 65 17.09 1.92 58.79
CA GLU A 65 15.72 2.18 59.22
C GLU A 65 15.05 0.97 59.87
N GLN A 66 15.64 -0.20 59.74
CA GLN A 66 15.14 -1.51 60.21
C GLN A 66 13.74 -1.87 59.64
N ASP A 67 13.41 -1.25 58.52
CA ASP A 67 12.16 -1.37 57.80
C ASP A 67 12.38 -1.09 56.29
N LEU A 68 11.66 -1.81 55.44
CA LEU A 68 11.73 -1.62 53.99
C LEU A 68 10.83 -0.46 53.50
N GLN A 69 9.72 -0.19 54.22
CA GLN A 69 8.69 0.77 53.78
C GLN A 69 9.27 2.18 53.46
N PRO A 70 10.17 2.77 54.27
CA PRO A 70 10.67 4.11 53.98
C PRO A 70 11.45 4.22 52.66
N VAL A 71 12.05 3.11 52.19
CA VAL A 71 12.93 3.05 51.03
C VAL A 71 12.32 2.32 49.84
N GLU A 72 11.14 1.73 49.99
CA GLU A 72 10.46 0.90 49.00
C GLU A 72 10.37 1.58 47.64
N ARG A 73 9.96 2.85 47.58
CA ARG A 73 9.87 3.62 46.31
C ARG A 73 11.22 3.83 45.64
N ALA A 74 12.30 3.97 46.37
CA ALA A 74 13.63 4.12 45.82
C ALA A 74 14.15 2.79 45.26
N ILE A 75 13.94 1.70 46.01
CA ILE A 75 14.28 0.33 45.58
C ILE A 75 13.46 -0.04 44.37
N GLU A 76 12.13 0.24 44.35
CA GLU A 76 11.26 0.00 43.20
C GLU A 76 11.79 0.68 41.93
N ARG A 77 12.15 1.96 42.00
CA ARG A 77 12.67 2.71 40.86
C ARG A 77 13.95 2.07 40.31
N ASN A 78 14.89 1.72 41.20
CA ASN A 78 16.15 1.10 40.81
C ASN A 78 15.92 -0.30 40.23
N ALA A 79 15.01 -1.07 40.78
CA ALA A 79 14.63 -2.40 40.29
C ALA A 79 13.96 -2.33 38.87
N ARG A 80 13.08 -1.37 38.65
CA ARG A 80 12.50 -1.14 37.31
C ARG A 80 13.57 -0.77 36.30
N GLN A 81 14.46 0.15 36.67
CA GLN A 81 15.57 0.56 35.79
C GLN A 81 16.48 -0.64 35.49
N HIS A 82 16.81 -1.45 36.48
CA HIS A 82 17.59 -2.68 36.31
C HIS A 82 16.91 -3.66 35.35
N GLY A 83 15.62 -3.94 35.51
CA GLY A 83 14.87 -4.81 34.62
C GLY A 83 14.83 -4.27 33.16
N ASN A 84 14.60 -2.98 33.00
CA ASN A 84 14.57 -2.36 31.67
C ASN A 84 15.94 -2.44 30.96
N VAL A 85 17.03 -2.12 31.67
CA VAL A 85 18.38 -2.19 31.09
C VAL A 85 18.76 -3.63 30.74
N ARG A 86 18.46 -4.60 31.58
CA ARG A 86 18.72 -6.02 31.28
C ARG A 86 17.90 -6.52 30.10
N TRP A 87 16.65 -6.06 29.96
CA TRP A 87 15.84 -6.31 28.75
C TRP A 87 16.50 -5.77 27.47
N GLN A 88 16.96 -4.50 27.50
CA GLN A 88 17.65 -3.89 26.35
C GLN A 88 18.97 -4.58 26.01
N GLN A 89 19.64 -5.16 27.01
CA GLN A 89 20.86 -5.95 26.87
C GLN A 89 20.59 -7.37 26.39
N GLY A 90 19.31 -7.78 26.24
CA GLY A 90 18.92 -9.09 25.75
C GLY A 90 18.96 -10.21 26.81
N TYR A 91 18.92 -9.85 28.08
CA TYR A 91 18.82 -10.83 29.18
C TYR A 91 17.50 -11.57 29.14
N ARG A 92 17.58 -12.87 29.44
CA ARG A 92 16.41 -13.69 29.72
C ARG A 92 16.01 -13.53 31.19
N ILE A 93 14.77 -13.87 31.53
CA ILE A 93 14.26 -13.75 32.92
C ILE A 93 15.04 -14.67 33.87
N ASP A 94 15.40 -15.87 33.42
CA ASP A 94 16.20 -16.80 34.20
C ASP A 94 17.61 -16.24 34.49
N GLU A 95 18.25 -15.58 33.51
CA GLU A 95 19.55 -14.92 33.73
C GLU A 95 19.44 -13.74 34.71
N LEU A 96 18.38 -12.95 34.63
CA LEU A 96 18.11 -11.85 35.57
C LEU A 96 17.96 -12.38 37.03
N VAL A 97 17.22 -13.46 37.21
CA VAL A 97 17.04 -14.09 38.53
C VAL A 97 18.36 -14.62 39.03
N ARG A 98 19.13 -15.29 38.18
CA ARG A 98 20.43 -15.87 38.53
C ARG A 98 21.44 -14.81 38.94
N GLU A 99 21.49 -13.71 38.23
CA GLU A 99 22.33 -12.57 38.54
C GLU A 99 22.06 -11.99 39.94
N LEU A 100 20.78 -11.79 40.28
CA LEU A 100 20.37 -11.29 41.60
C LEU A 100 20.58 -12.33 42.71
N GLU A 101 20.51 -13.62 42.41
CA GLU A 101 20.81 -14.68 43.34
C GLU A 101 22.32 -14.73 43.70
N LEU A 102 23.20 -14.53 42.72
CA LEU A 102 24.64 -14.39 42.96
C LEU A 102 24.91 -13.16 43.84
N PHE A 103 24.18 -12.05 43.63
CA PHE A 103 24.30 -10.90 44.51
C PHE A 103 23.84 -11.19 45.95
N ARG A 104 22.77 -11.97 46.13
CA ARG A 104 22.31 -12.42 47.42
C ARG A 104 23.40 -13.19 48.16
N GLN A 105 24.08 -14.12 47.49
CA GLN A 105 25.15 -14.92 48.05
C GLN A 105 26.32 -14.06 48.55
N GLU A 106 26.72 -13.05 47.77
CA GLU A 106 27.77 -12.11 48.16
C GLU A 106 27.39 -11.26 49.39
N LEU A 107 26.11 -10.87 49.51
CA LEU A 107 25.62 -10.16 50.71
C LEU A 107 25.56 -11.08 51.94
N ASP A 108 25.15 -12.33 51.76
CA ASP A 108 25.14 -13.32 52.85
C ASP A 108 26.54 -13.57 53.41
N ASP A 109 27.54 -13.67 52.54
CA ASP A 109 28.92 -13.83 52.94
C ASP A 109 29.43 -12.54 53.66
N ALA A 110 29.07 -11.36 53.17
CA ALA A 110 29.43 -10.10 53.82
C ALA A 110 28.80 -9.96 55.23
N VAL A 111 27.56 -10.38 55.39
CA VAL A 111 26.91 -10.44 56.73
C VAL A 111 27.64 -11.39 57.69
N ARG A 112 28.10 -12.54 57.18
CA ARG A 112 28.89 -13.51 57.94
C ARG A 112 30.24 -12.92 58.36
N ASP A 113 31.00 -12.31 57.42
CA ASP A 113 32.27 -11.67 57.67
C ASP A 113 32.14 -10.57 58.74
N PHE A 114 31.05 -9.77 58.67
CA PHE A 114 30.75 -8.76 59.68
C PHE A 114 30.47 -9.39 61.06
N ALA A 115 29.66 -10.46 61.11
CA ALA A 115 29.34 -11.17 62.38
C ALA A 115 30.56 -11.78 63.07
N GLU A 116 31.54 -12.26 62.28
CA GLU A 116 32.79 -12.78 62.79
C GLU A 116 33.74 -11.68 63.30
N SER A 117 33.67 -10.52 62.73
CA SER A 117 34.53 -9.38 63.06
C SER A 117 34.00 -8.52 64.20
N ASP A 118 32.67 -8.47 64.40
CA ASP A 118 32.01 -7.67 65.43
C ASP A 118 31.37 -8.57 66.51
N GLY A 119 32.11 -8.82 67.60
CA GLY A 119 31.61 -9.62 68.69
C GLY A 119 30.36 -9.08 69.41
N SER A 120 29.88 -7.89 69.07
CA SER A 120 28.65 -7.34 69.63
C SER A 120 27.42 -7.69 68.78
N PHE A 121 27.58 -8.21 67.54
CA PHE A 121 26.55 -8.63 66.64
C PHE A 121 25.93 -9.97 67.03
N THR A 122 24.73 -9.91 67.57
CA THR A 122 24.05 -11.12 68.08
C THR A 122 23.39 -11.93 66.97
N ARG A 123 23.18 -13.25 67.25
CA ARG A 123 22.46 -14.13 66.29
C ARG A 123 21.06 -13.64 65.93
N ASP A 124 20.37 -12.94 66.80
CA ASP A 124 19.04 -12.37 66.54
C ASP A 124 19.14 -11.21 65.56
N GLN A 125 20.17 -10.36 65.74
CA GLN A 125 20.45 -9.23 64.81
C GLN A 125 20.90 -9.74 63.45
N GLU A 126 21.72 -10.76 63.38
CA GLU A 126 22.08 -11.42 62.12
C GLU A 126 20.85 -11.97 61.38
N SER A 127 20.00 -12.71 62.13
CA SER A 127 18.75 -13.22 61.54
C SER A 127 17.81 -12.14 61.06
N ARG A 128 17.76 -10.98 61.72
CA ARG A 128 16.96 -9.81 61.31
C ARG A 128 17.56 -9.13 60.09
N ALA A 129 18.87 -8.98 60.04
CA ALA A 129 19.57 -8.43 58.89
C ALA A 129 19.33 -9.24 57.63
N ARG A 130 19.50 -10.60 57.73
CA ARG A 130 19.25 -11.53 56.63
C ARG A 130 17.81 -11.43 56.10
N ARG A 131 16.82 -11.39 57.02
CA ARG A 131 15.40 -11.22 56.60
C ARG A 131 15.16 -9.93 55.84
N LEU A 132 15.71 -8.79 56.29
CA LEU A 132 15.57 -7.50 55.59
C LEU A 132 16.24 -7.51 54.21
N ILE A 133 17.42 -8.10 54.09
CA ILE A 133 18.14 -8.26 52.82
C ILE A 133 17.33 -9.14 51.86
N ASP A 134 16.83 -10.30 52.36
CA ASP A 134 16.02 -11.23 51.57
C ASP A 134 14.72 -10.57 51.06
N GLU A 135 14.06 -9.81 51.93
CA GLU A 135 12.82 -9.09 51.59
C GLU A 135 13.11 -8.02 50.50
N ALA A 136 14.17 -7.24 50.70
CA ALA A 136 14.59 -6.22 49.72
C ALA A 136 14.96 -6.83 48.35
N LEU A 137 15.79 -7.90 48.34
CA LEU A 137 16.20 -8.57 47.13
C LEU A 137 15.03 -9.28 46.41
N SER A 138 14.13 -9.89 47.19
CA SER A 138 12.91 -10.48 46.62
C SER A 138 12.04 -9.43 45.96
N PHE A 139 11.89 -8.25 46.57
CA PHE A 139 11.18 -7.12 46.01
C PHE A 139 11.85 -6.60 44.73
N VAL A 140 13.19 -6.45 44.71
CA VAL A 140 13.99 -6.10 43.54
C VAL A 140 13.75 -7.08 42.40
N THR A 141 13.89 -8.40 42.71
CA THR A 141 13.73 -9.46 41.71
C THR A 141 12.35 -9.45 41.05
N LEU A 142 11.30 -9.42 41.88
CA LEU A 142 9.92 -9.42 41.39
C LEU A 142 9.61 -8.15 40.55
N THR A 143 10.13 -7.01 40.98
CA THR A 143 9.91 -5.73 40.25
C THR A 143 10.67 -5.71 38.94
N SER A 144 11.93 -6.17 38.91
CA SER A 144 12.73 -6.27 37.69
C SER A 144 12.11 -7.25 36.69
N ILE A 145 11.62 -8.41 37.13
CA ILE A 145 10.90 -9.37 36.27
C ILE A 145 9.63 -8.75 35.69
N ARG A 146 8.84 -8.04 36.51
CA ARG A 146 7.62 -7.35 36.02
C ARG A 146 7.93 -6.36 34.91
N GLU A 147 9.02 -5.61 35.04
CA GLU A 147 9.44 -4.66 34.04
C GLU A 147 9.84 -5.34 32.73
N VAL A 148 10.64 -6.41 32.78
CA VAL A 148 11.05 -7.23 31.64
C VAL A 148 9.81 -7.79 30.91
N ILE A 149 8.85 -8.35 31.66
CA ILE A 149 7.61 -8.87 31.08
C ILE A 149 6.81 -7.74 30.42
N GLY A 150 6.70 -6.58 31.07
CA GLY A 150 5.98 -5.41 30.54
C GLY A 150 6.58 -4.90 29.23
N GLU A 151 7.90 -4.82 29.13
CA GLU A 151 8.61 -4.41 27.90
C GLU A 151 8.42 -5.44 26.78
N ARG A 152 8.53 -6.72 27.09
CA ARG A 152 8.28 -7.78 26.13
C ARG A 152 6.85 -7.72 25.57
N ASP A 153 5.86 -7.54 26.43
CA ASP A 153 4.45 -7.50 26.03
C ASP A 153 4.14 -6.26 25.19
N ARG A 154 4.75 -5.10 25.48
CA ARG A 154 4.69 -3.89 24.63
C ARG A 154 5.27 -4.17 23.25
N THR A 155 6.47 -4.76 23.19
CA THR A 155 7.14 -5.09 21.93
C THR A 155 6.30 -6.04 21.08
N ILE A 156 5.71 -7.09 21.69
CA ILE A 156 4.83 -8.03 21.02
C ILE A 156 3.58 -7.31 20.46
N ALA A 157 2.96 -6.42 21.24
CA ALA A 157 1.79 -5.69 20.82
C ALA A 157 2.08 -4.75 19.62
N GLU A 158 3.25 -4.08 19.64
CA GLU A 158 3.71 -3.25 18.52
C GLU A 158 3.92 -4.06 17.24
N TYR A 159 4.66 -5.18 17.32
CA TYR A 159 4.87 -6.04 16.16
C TYR A 159 3.57 -6.66 15.64
N THR A 160 2.66 -7.06 16.52
CA THR A 160 1.35 -7.59 16.12
C THR A 160 0.55 -6.54 15.36
N SER A 161 0.51 -5.30 15.88
CA SER A 161 -0.17 -4.19 15.21
C SER A 161 0.43 -3.85 13.84
N GLN A 162 1.76 -3.87 13.71
CA GLN A 162 2.43 -3.66 12.42
C GLN A 162 2.11 -4.78 11.43
N LEU A 163 2.14 -6.03 11.88
CA LEU A 163 1.84 -7.19 11.06
C LEU A 163 0.38 -7.18 10.57
N GLU A 164 -0.57 -6.80 11.43
CA GLU A 164 -1.99 -6.67 11.05
C GLU A 164 -2.18 -5.61 9.96
N ARG A 165 -1.53 -4.44 10.08
CA ARG A 165 -1.57 -3.37 9.07
C ARG A 165 -1.00 -3.86 7.73
N ALA A 166 0.19 -4.46 7.75
CA ALA A 166 0.82 -4.99 6.54
C ALA A 166 -0.03 -6.08 5.86
N ASN A 167 -0.66 -6.96 6.64
CA ASN A 167 -1.60 -7.95 6.12
C ASN A 167 -2.85 -7.34 5.50
N GLN A 168 -3.37 -6.25 6.07
CA GLN A 168 -4.52 -5.55 5.53
C GLN A 168 -4.19 -4.89 4.19
N GLU A 169 -3.09 -4.17 4.10
CA GLU A 169 -2.59 -3.57 2.86
C GLU A 169 -2.38 -4.61 1.77
N LEU A 170 -1.74 -5.74 2.11
CA LEU A 170 -1.51 -6.83 1.16
C LEU A 170 -2.83 -7.43 0.64
N ARG A 171 -3.84 -7.60 1.50
CA ARG A 171 -5.17 -8.08 1.10
C ARG A 171 -5.89 -7.12 0.18
N GLU A 172 -5.76 -5.80 0.40
CA GLU A 172 -6.34 -4.78 -0.46
C GLU A 172 -5.69 -4.82 -1.85
N GLN A 173 -4.36 -4.87 -1.93
CA GLN A 173 -3.64 -5.04 -3.20
C GLN A 173 -4.02 -6.33 -3.93
N GLN A 174 -4.15 -7.45 -3.23
CA GLN A 174 -4.58 -8.72 -3.83
C GLN A 174 -6.00 -8.65 -4.39
N ARG A 175 -6.91 -7.93 -3.73
CA ARG A 175 -8.28 -7.72 -4.25
C ARG A 175 -8.25 -6.91 -5.55
N GLU A 176 -7.52 -5.80 -5.56
CA GLU A 176 -7.37 -4.95 -6.74
C GLU A 176 -6.80 -5.72 -7.93
N VAL A 177 -5.71 -6.45 -7.73
CA VAL A 177 -5.12 -7.32 -8.77
C VAL A 177 -6.11 -8.39 -9.24
N SER A 178 -6.88 -8.99 -8.33
CA SER A 178 -7.86 -10.01 -8.67
C SER A 178 -9.04 -9.45 -9.49
N GLU A 179 -9.47 -8.24 -9.19
CA GLU A 179 -10.52 -7.53 -9.94
C GLU A 179 -10.05 -7.17 -11.34
N LEU A 180 -8.84 -6.64 -11.48
CA LEU A 180 -8.20 -6.37 -12.76
C LEU A 180 -8.06 -7.65 -13.59
N HIS A 181 -7.59 -8.74 -12.98
CA HIS A 181 -7.46 -10.03 -13.67
C HIS A 181 -8.81 -10.58 -14.13
N ARG A 182 -9.85 -10.48 -13.28
CA ARG A 182 -11.20 -10.91 -13.62
C ARG A 182 -11.76 -10.10 -14.80
N SER A 183 -11.58 -8.79 -14.80
CA SER A 183 -11.98 -7.91 -15.89
C SER A 183 -11.28 -8.33 -17.19
N ARG A 184 -9.94 -8.48 -17.18
CA ARG A 184 -9.17 -8.94 -18.36
C ARG A 184 -9.64 -10.31 -18.89
N MET A 185 -9.93 -11.25 -18.00
CA MET A 185 -10.43 -12.59 -18.40
C MET A 185 -11.83 -12.53 -18.99
N GLN A 186 -12.70 -11.65 -18.49
CA GLN A 186 -14.04 -11.45 -19.06
C GLN A 186 -13.94 -10.88 -20.47
N ILE A 187 -13.09 -9.89 -20.67
CA ILE A 187 -12.76 -9.31 -21.98
C ILE A 187 -12.29 -10.39 -22.96
N THR A 188 -11.29 -11.18 -22.55
CA THR A 188 -10.75 -12.26 -23.39
C THR A 188 -11.82 -13.28 -23.78
N ARG A 189 -12.72 -13.64 -22.86
CA ARG A 189 -13.81 -14.58 -23.15
C ARG A 189 -14.81 -14.02 -24.15
N SER A 190 -15.20 -12.74 -24.00
CA SER A 190 -16.11 -12.09 -24.95
C SER A 190 -15.53 -12.05 -26.36
N LEU A 191 -14.26 -11.66 -26.48
CA LEU A 191 -13.54 -11.62 -27.75
C LEU A 191 -13.45 -12.99 -28.44
N VAL A 192 -13.08 -14.02 -27.68
CA VAL A 192 -13.01 -15.38 -28.23
C VAL A 192 -14.39 -15.86 -28.69
N HIS A 193 -15.45 -15.50 -27.97
CA HIS A 193 -16.82 -15.80 -28.36
C HIS A 193 -17.19 -15.12 -29.67
N ASP A 194 -16.91 -13.82 -29.81
CA ASP A 194 -17.28 -13.06 -31.00
C ASP A 194 -16.47 -13.49 -32.23
N LEU A 195 -15.16 -13.71 -32.07
CA LEU A 195 -14.33 -14.30 -33.12
C LEU A 195 -14.87 -15.67 -33.57
N ARG A 196 -15.31 -16.50 -32.65
CA ARG A 196 -15.89 -17.80 -32.98
C ARG A 196 -17.20 -17.66 -33.77
N ASN A 197 -18.05 -16.70 -33.39
CA ASN A 197 -19.29 -16.43 -34.09
C ASN A 197 -19.04 -15.93 -35.51
N PHE A 198 -18.08 -15.00 -35.71
CA PHE A 198 -17.68 -14.57 -37.06
C PHE A 198 -17.13 -15.71 -37.91
N LEU A 199 -16.24 -16.55 -37.37
CA LEU A 199 -15.66 -17.69 -38.06
C LEU A 199 -16.72 -18.71 -38.46
N ASN A 200 -17.70 -18.97 -37.59
CA ASN A 200 -18.81 -19.87 -37.89
C ASN A 200 -19.67 -19.33 -39.02
N ALA A 201 -20.08 -18.05 -38.95
CA ALA A 201 -20.87 -17.43 -39.99
C ALA A 201 -20.13 -17.42 -41.35
N PHE A 202 -18.86 -17.02 -41.34
CA PHE A 202 -17.99 -17.04 -42.53
C PHE A 202 -17.86 -18.44 -43.13
N SER A 203 -17.70 -19.46 -42.29
CA SER A 203 -17.65 -20.88 -42.74
C SER A 203 -18.97 -21.35 -43.39
N ILE A 204 -20.13 -20.93 -42.85
CA ILE A 204 -21.44 -21.24 -43.42
C ILE A 204 -21.59 -20.57 -44.78
N ASP A 205 -21.21 -19.29 -44.93
CA ASP A 205 -21.30 -18.57 -46.18
C ASP A 205 -20.41 -19.17 -47.26
N LEU A 206 -19.19 -19.59 -46.92
CA LEU A 206 -18.30 -20.33 -47.85
C LEU A 206 -18.92 -21.66 -48.30
N GLN A 207 -19.57 -22.39 -47.38
CA GLN A 207 -20.28 -23.64 -47.73
C GLN A 207 -21.49 -23.38 -48.63
N LEU A 208 -22.24 -22.31 -48.41
CA LEU A 208 -23.36 -21.90 -49.29
C LEU A 208 -22.88 -21.53 -50.70
N ILE A 209 -21.78 -20.79 -50.82
CA ILE A 209 -21.16 -20.47 -52.13
C ILE A 209 -20.80 -21.77 -52.88
N ALA A 210 -20.19 -22.72 -52.19
CA ALA A 210 -19.75 -23.97 -52.78
C ALA A 210 -20.95 -24.86 -53.24
N ARG A 211 -22.09 -24.84 -52.54
CA ARG A 211 -23.25 -25.71 -52.79
C ARG A 211 -24.30 -25.08 -53.73
N VAL A 212 -24.39 -23.77 -53.83
CA VAL A 212 -25.42 -23.07 -54.59
C VAL A 212 -24.77 -22.01 -55.50
N PRO A 213 -24.28 -22.43 -56.67
CA PRO A 213 -23.59 -21.48 -57.60
C PRO A 213 -24.41 -20.24 -58.00
N ALA A 214 -25.72 -20.37 -58.05
CA ALA A 214 -26.62 -19.24 -58.37
C ALA A 214 -26.61 -18.13 -57.31
N ARG A 215 -26.06 -18.36 -56.11
CA ARG A 215 -25.92 -17.38 -55.00
C ARG A 215 -24.44 -17.02 -54.72
N ALA A 216 -23.53 -17.45 -55.56
CA ALA A 216 -22.10 -17.29 -55.30
C ALA A 216 -21.68 -15.82 -55.19
N GLU A 217 -22.21 -14.94 -56.00
CA GLU A 217 -21.90 -13.50 -55.97
C GLU A 217 -22.39 -12.82 -54.68
N ALA A 218 -23.64 -13.08 -54.28
CA ALA A 218 -24.19 -12.55 -53.01
C ALA A 218 -23.47 -13.14 -51.77
N GLY A 219 -23.15 -14.45 -51.82
CA GLY A 219 -22.39 -15.10 -50.76
C GLY A 219 -20.97 -14.57 -50.63
N LEU A 220 -20.29 -14.31 -51.76
CA LEU A 220 -18.95 -13.73 -51.74
C LEU A 220 -18.94 -12.31 -51.17
N ALA A 221 -19.94 -11.48 -51.54
CA ALA A 221 -20.08 -10.12 -50.99
C ALA A 221 -20.32 -10.17 -49.48
N LEU A 222 -21.09 -11.10 -48.96
CA LEU A 222 -21.34 -11.30 -47.54
C LEU A 222 -20.08 -11.77 -46.81
N ALA A 223 -19.38 -12.78 -47.34
CA ALA A 223 -18.15 -13.30 -46.78
C ALA A 223 -17.04 -12.20 -46.76
N THR A 224 -16.92 -11.37 -47.81
CA THR A 224 -15.98 -10.24 -47.85
C THR A 224 -16.28 -9.25 -46.71
N ARG A 225 -17.56 -8.87 -46.53
CA ARG A 225 -17.99 -7.98 -45.45
C ARG A 225 -17.67 -8.55 -44.08
N GLN A 226 -17.93 -9.84 -43.84
CA GLN A 226 -17.61 -10.50 -42.57
C GLN A 226 -16.08 -10.54 -42.29
N ALA A 227 -15.28 -10.74 -43.34
CA ALA A 227 -13.82 -10.69 -43.21
C ALA A 227 -13.33 -9.27 -42.87
N GLU A 228 -13.95 -8.22 -43.41
CA GLU A 228 -13.67 -6.84 -43.08
C GLU A 228 -14.07 -6.50 -41.64
N ASP A 229 -15.26 -6.94 -41.20
CA ASP A 229 -15.74 -6.76 -39.84
C ASP A 229 -14.82 -7.47 -38.81
N MET A 230 -14.37 -8.70 -39.14
CA MET A 230 -13.40 -9.44 -38.31
C MET A 230 -12.05 -8.74 -38.22
N LYS A 231 -11.54 -8.25 -39.36
CA LYS A 231 -10.31 -7.47 -39.39
C LYS A 231 -10.43 -6.23 -38.50
N GLN A 232 -11.53 -5.49 -38.62
CA GLN A 232 -11.76 -4.31 -37.80
C GLN A 232 -11.78 -4.65 -36.32
N LEU A 233 -12.43 -5.74 -35.91
CA LEU A 233 -12.45 -6.21 -34.52
C LEU A 233 -11.04 -6.52 -34.00
N VAL A 234 -10.20 -7.18 -34.81
CA VAL A 234 -8.81 -7.49 -34.44
C VAL A 234 -8.00 -6.20 -34.32
N ASP A 235 -8.16 -5.26 -35.25
CA ASP A 235 -7.47 -3.98 -35.22
C ASP A 235 -7.87 -3.16 -33.97
N GLU A 236 -9.17 -3.07 -33.64
CA GLU A 236 -9.67 -2.44 -32.40
C GLU A 236 -9.11 -3.10 -31.14
N MET A 237 -8.93 -4.44 -31.14
CA MET A 237 -8.35 -5.20 -30.02
C MET A 237 -6.86 -4.92 -29.83
N VAL A 238 -6.11 -4.89 -30.94
CA VAL A 238 -4.67 -4.54 -30.90
C VAL A 238 -4.52 -3.11 -30.37
N GLU A 239 -5.32 -2.18 -30.86
CA GLU A 239 -5.34 -0.79 -30.41
C GLU A 239 -5.63 -0.67 -28.92
N TYR A 240 -6.67 -1.37 -28.45
CA TYR A 240 -7.01 -1.43 -27.02
C TYR A 240 -5.87 -2.00 -26.16
N SER A 241 -5.25 -3.10 -26.62
CA SER A 241 -4.12 -3.72 -25.93
C SER A 241 -2.91 -2.77 -25.77
N VAL A 242 -2.64 -1.96 -26.78
CA VAL A 242 -1.56 -0.95 -26.74
C VAL A 242 -1.89 0.21 -25.81
N VAL A 243 -3.17 0.64 -25.78
CA VAL A 243 -3.61 1.77 -24.94
C VAL A 243 -3.66 1.40 -23.45
N VAL A 244 -4.14 0.18 -23.14
CA VAL A 244 -4.26 -0.31 -21.75
C VAL A 244 -2.97 -0.94 -21.23
N GLY A 245 -2.06 -1.36 -22.13
CA GLY A 245 -0.73 -1.83 -21.75
C GLY A 245 0.13 -0.68 -21.24
N GLU A 246 0.61 -0.77 -19.99
CA GLU A 246 1.46 0.24 -19.32
C GLU A 246 2.76 0.61 -20.05
N SER A 247 3.02 0.02 -21.21
CA SER A 247 4.35 0.00 -21.85
C SER A 247 4.57 1.05 -22.94
N SER A 248 3.62 1.93 -23.23
CA SER A 248 3.83 2.91 -24.29
C SER A 248 3.94 4.32 -23.71
N PRO A 249 5.16 4.84 -23.50
CA PRO A 249 5.35 6.21 -23.01
C PRO A 249 4.61 7.19 -23.92
N ILE A 250 3.85 8.11 -23.32
CA ILE A 250 3.16 9.16 -24.08
C ILE A 250 4.20 10.12 -24.59
N CYS A 251 4.41 10.11 -25.92
CA CYS A 251 5.27 11.10 -26.56
C CYS A 251 4.52 12.43 -26.61
N ILE A 252 4.93 13.38 -25.79
CA ILE A 252 4.39 14.75 -25.77
C ILE A 252 5.25 15.60 -26.70
N GLU A 253 4.61 16.23 -27.67
CA GLU A 253 5.22 17.04 -28.71
C GLU A 253 4.36 18.27 -29.00
N PRO A 254 4.93 19.32 -29.65
CA PRO A 254 4.15 20.42 -30.17
C PRO A 254 3.25 19.94 -31.31
N VAL A 255 1.93 19.91 -31.08
CA VAL A 255 0.94 19.50 -32.09
C VAL A 255 0.39 20.72 -32.80
N ASP A 256 0.50 20.74 -34.13
CA ASP A 256 -0.12 21.70 -35.01
C ASP A 256 -1.58 21.29 -35.21
N LEU A 257 -2.51 22.02 -34.56
CA LEU A 257 -3.93 21.69 -34.58
C LEU A 257 -4.60 21.93 -35.95
N PRO A 258 -4.31 23.00 -36.72
CA PRO A 258 -4.76 23.11 -38.09
C PRO A 258 -4.41 21.89 -38.94
N MET A 259 -3.16 21.42 -38.89
CA MET A 259 -2.73 20.24 -39.63
C MET A 259 -3.46 18.97 -39.20
N LEU A 260 -3.61 18.77 -37.87
CA LEU A 260 -4.35 17.64 -37.32
C LEU A 260 -5.83 17.70 -37.74
N PHE A 261 -6.46 18.89 -37.70
CA PHE A 261 -7.84 19.10 -38.10
C PHE A 261 -8.09 18.73 -39.55
N ASP A 262 -7.23 19.22 -40.47
CA ASP A 262 -7.35 18.91 -41.91
C ASP A 262 -7.21 17.41 -42.19
N GLU A 263 -6.32 16.72 -41.47
CA GLU A 263 -6.18 15.25 -41.54
C GLU A 263 -7.44 14.53 -41.08
N LEU A 264 -8.05 14.97 -39.97
CA LEU A 264 -9.26 14.36 -39.42
C LEU A 264 -10.44 14.53 -40.38
N VAL A 265 -10.63 15.72 -40.92
CA VAL A 265 -11.66 16.02 -41.91
C VAL A 265 -11.48 15.18 -43.16
N THR A 266 -10.23 15.11 -43.67
CA THR A 266 -9.90 14.32 -44.87
C THR A 266 -10.15 12.83 -44.65
N ALA A 267 -9.81 12.29 -43.47
CA ALA A 267 -9.99 10.89 -43.13
C ALA A 267 -11.49 10.50 -42.94
N ALA A 268 -12.28 11.39 -42.33
CA ALA A 268 -13.70 11.12 -42.06
C ALA A 268 -14.63 11.29 -43.27
N ARG A 269 -14.30 12.21 -44.16
CA ARG A 269 -15.16 12.62 -45.29
C ARG A 269 -15.63 11.45 -46.20
N PRO A 270 -14.77 10.53 -46.66
CA PRO A 270 -15.20 9.46 -47.57
C PRO A 270 -16.28 8.54 -46.96
N ALA A 271 -16.17 8.22 -45.69
CA ALA A 271 -17.11 7.33 -45.00
C ALA A 271 -18.49 8.03 -44.80
N LEU A 272 -18.49 9.32 -44.52
CA LEU A 272 -19.71 10.14 -44.39
C LEU A 272 -20.39 10.32 -45.72
N GLU A 273 -19.64 10.67 -46.77
CA GLU A 273 -20.17 10.84 -48.15
C GLU A 273 -20.76 9.55 -48.68
N ALA A 274 -20.12 8.40 -48.46
CA ALA A 274 -20.63 7.08 -48.84
C ALA A 274 -21.99 6.74 -48.19
N LYS A 275 -22.28 7.31 -47.02
CA LYS A 275 -23.59 7.24 -46.36
C LYS A 275 -24.56 8.37 -46.67
N GLY A 276 -24.15 9.38 -47.46
CA GLY A 276 -24.95 10.56 -47.73
C GLY A 276 -25.08 11.53 -46.55
N LEU A 277 -24.19 11.46 -45.57
CA LEU A 277 -24.17 12.33 -44.40
C LEU A 277 -23.39 13.63 -44.69
N ARG A 278 -23.84 14.73 -44.11
CA ARG A 278 -23.11 16.00 -44.19
C ARG A 278 -22.04 16.07 -43.12
N LEU A 279 -20.85 16.55 -43.47
CA LEU A 279 -19.79 16.86 -42.49
C LEU A 279 -19.68 18.39 -42.35
N SER A 280 -19.95 18.89 -41.14
CA SER A 280 -19.64 20.24 -40.72
C SER A 280 -18.39 20.24 -39.88
N ALA A 281 -17.42 21.10 -40.19
CA ALA A 281 -16.16 21.12 -39.46
C ALA A 281 -15.69 22.56 -39.26
N SER A 282 -15.28 22.90 -38.02
CA SER A 282 -14.77 24.23 -37.68
C SER A 282 -13.64 24.17 -36.68
N LEU A 283 -12.64 25.04 -36.89
CA LEU A 283 -11.48 25.20 -36.01
C LEU A 283 -11.37 26.66 -35.58
N ASP A 284 -11.18 26.92 -34.28
CA ASP A 284 -10.90 28.27 -33.77
C ASP A 284 -9.55 28.78 -34.30
N ALA A 285 -9.57 29.87 -35.02
CA ALA A 285 -8.38 30.47 -35.65
C ALA A 285 -7.29 30.90 -34.65
N GLY A 286 -7.65 31.13 -33.39
CA GLY A 286 -6.70 31.47 -32.33
C GLY A 286 -5.98 30.27 -31.74
N LEU A 287 -6.38 29.04 -32.08
CA LEU A 287 -5.84 27.82 -31.53
C LEU A 287 -4.92 27.11 -32.53
N VAL A 288 -3.62 27.44 -32.49
CA VAL A 288 -2.65 26.95 -33.49
C VAL A 288 -1.86 25.76 -33.01
N ARG A 289 -1.34 25.78 -31.75
CA ARG A 289 -0.47 24.74 -31.20
C ARG A 289 -0.82 24.40 -29.77
N VAL A 290 -0.65 23.13 -29.44
CA VAL A 290 -0.77 22.60 -28.07
C VAL A 290 0.38 21.61 -27.79
N GLN A 291 0.74 21.43 -26.53
CA GLN A 291 1.65 20.35 -26.11
C GLN A 291 0.82 19.12 -25.77
N SER A 292 0.93 18.06 -26.59
CA SER A 292 0.14 16.84 -26.40
C SER A 292 0.73 15.69 -27.24
N SER A 293 0.07 14.54 -27.26
CA SER A 293 0.40 13.44 -28.17
C SER A 293 -0.49 13.47 -29.41
N ARG A 294 0.11 13.83 -30.56
CA ARG A 294 -0.59 13.90 -31.85
C ARG A 294 -1.28 12.60 -32.22
N ILE A 295 -0.59 11.48 -32.04
CA ILE A 295 -1.10 10.15 -32.35
C ILE A 295 -2.35 9.85 -31.51
N ARG A 296 -2.31 10.11 -30.20
CA ARG A 296 -3.42 9.83 -29.30
C ARG A 296 -4.60 10.78 -29.49
N LEU A 297 -4.36 12.07 -29.77
CA LEU A 297 -5.42 13.01 -30.11
C LEU A 297 -6.14 12.61 -31.42
N LYS A 298 -5.38 12.19 -32.43
CA LYS A 298 -5.93 11.68 -33.71
C LYS A 298 -6.80 10.45 -33.46
N GLN A 299 -6.34 9.53 -32.62
CA GLN A 299 -7.06 8.31 -32.28
C GLN A 299 -8.39 8.59 -31.56
N VAL A 300 -8.39 9.51 -30.58
CA VAL A 300 -9.63 9.98 -29.91
C VAL A 300 -10.62 10.51 -30.94
N ALA A 301 -10.18 11.43 -31.81
CA ALA A 301 -11.03 12.04 -32.80
C ALA A 301 -11.61 11.02 -33.80
N LEU A 302 -10.78 10.11 -34.33
CA LEU A 302 -11.22 9.10 -35.29
C LEU A 302 -12.20 8.11 -34.67
N ASN A 303 -12.03 7.70 -33.41
CA ASN A 303 -12.97 6.85 -32.69
C ASN A 303 -14.34 7.54 -32.54
N LEU A 304 -14.37 8.85 -32.19
CA LEU A 304 -15.60 9.60 -32.06
C LEU A 304 -16.28 9.79 -33.42
N LEU A 305 -15.54 10.18 -34.45
CA LEU A 305 -16.05 10.39 -35.82
C LEU A 305 -16.57 9.08 -36.43
N SER A 306 -15.87 7.96 -36.21
CA SER A 306 -16.32 6.64 -36.63
C SER A 306 -17.64 6.25 -35.96
N ASN A 307 -17.77 6.48 -34.65
CA ASN A 307 -19.02 6.23 -33.92
C ASN A 307 -20.14 7.12 -34.44
N ALA A 308 -19.93 8.43 -34.61
CA ALA A 308 -20.89 9.35 -35.19
C ALA A 308 -21.36 8.87 -36.57
N THR A 309 -20.42 8.43 -37.44
CA THR A 309 -20.73 7.89 -38.75
C THR A 309 -21.52 6.56 -38.67
N LYS A 310 -21.18 5.68 -37.76
CA LYS A 310 -21.85 4.37 -37.57
C LYS A 310 -23.31 4.55 -37.15
N TYR A 311 -23.56 5.42 -36.16
CA TYR A 311 -24.85 5.56 -35.48
C TYR A 311 -25.78 6.60 -36.11
N THR A 312 -25.32 7.35 -37.14
CA THR A 312 -26.14 8.27 -37.91
C THR A 312 -26.55 7.59 -39.21
N ARG A 313 -27.87 7.53 -39.49
CA ARG A 313 -28.43 7.02 -40.74
C ARG A 313 -28.62 8.13 -41.77
N GLU A 314 -29.16 9.24 -41.33
CA GLU A 314 -29.43 10.45 -42.14
C GLU A 314 -29.15 11.70 -41.33
N GLY A 315 -28.69 12.78 -41.94
CA GLY A 315 -28.42 14.04 -41.28
C GLY A 315 -26.94 14.47 -41.34
N GLU A 316 -26.36 14.85 -40.21
CA GLU A 316 -25.04 15.45 -40.21
C GLU A 316 -24.18 15.01 -39.02
N VAL A 317 -22.86 15.12 -39.23
CA VAL A 317 -21.84 14.99 -38.19
C VAL A 317 -21.06 16.30 -38.16
N GLU A 318 -20.84 16.83 -36.98
CA GLU A 318 -20.09 18.05 -36.73
C GLU A 318 -18.80 17.79 -35.96
N LEU A 319 -17.67 18.36 -36.41
CA LEU A 319 -16.40 18.39 -35.69
C LEU A 319 -16.03 19.83 -35.35
N VAL A 320 -15.91 20.18 -34.09
CA VAL A 320 -15.48 21.52 -33.66
C VAL A 320 -14.26 21.38 -32.73
N ILE A 321 -13.22 22.14 -33.06
CA ILE A 321 -12.06 22.34 -32.20
C ILE A 321 -12.02 23.81 -31.81
N ALA A 322 -12.12 24.08 -30.48
CA ALA A 322 -12.23 25.46 -30.01
C ALA A 322 -11.46 25.65 -28.68
N ARG A 323 -11.09 26.90 -28.40
CA ARG A 323 -10.51 27.28 -27.13
C ARG A 323 -11.58 27.25 -26.02
N CYS A 324 -11.22 26.71 -24.86
CA CYS A 324 -12.08 26.63 -23.67
C CYS A 324 -11.37 27.29 -22.50
N GLY A 325 -11.42 28.63 -22.40
CA GLY A 325 -10.64 29.40 -21.42
C GLY A 325 -9.16 29.55 -21.79
N ASP A 326 -8.31 29.95 -20.82
CA ASP A 326 -6.90 30.28 -21.08
C ASP A 326 -5.97 29.06 -21.12
N SER A 327 -6.32 28.01 -20.40
CA SER A 327 -5.44 26.85 -20.21
C SER A 327 -5.97 25.56 -20.84
N ARG A 328 -7.18 25.60 -21.45
CA ARG A 328 -7.81 24.40 -22.01
C ARG A 328 -8.36 24.68 -23.43
N TRP A 329 -8.48 23.62 -24.19
CA TRP A 329 -9.16 23.59 -25.49
C TRP A 329 -10.10 22.38 -25.55
N SER A 330 -11.11 22.42 -26.41
CA SER A 330 -12.07 21.34 -26.57
C SER A 330 -12.09 20.80 -27.98
N MET A 331 -12.31 19.48 -28.06
CA MET A 331 -12.66 18.75 -29.26
C MET A 331 -14.09 18.25 -29.10
N ARG A 332 -15.01 18.70 -29.93
CA ARG A 332 -16.41 18.32 -29.90
C ARG A 332 -16.79 17.59 -31.21
N VAL A 333 -17.40 16.41 -31.04
CA VAL A 333 -18.01 15.66 -32.13
C VAL A 333 -19.49 15.51 -31.80
N ALA A 334 -20.36 16.00 -32.70
CA ALA A 334 -21.80 15.89 -32.55
C ALA A 334 -22.40 15.18 -33.75
N ASP A 335 -23.42 14.38 -33.54
CA ASP A 335 -24.17 13.65 -34.55
C ASP A 335 -25.67 13.82 -34.35
N THR A 336 -26.44 13.63 -35.43
CA THR A 336 -27.90 13.65 -35.44
C THR A 336 -28.47 12.22 -35.49
N GLY A 337 -27.75 11.26 -34.94
CA GLY A 337 -28.08 9.85 -35.03
C GLY A 337 -29.15 9.38 -34.05
N VAL A 338 -29.14 8.09 -33.77
CA VAL A 338 -30.13 7.42 -32.89
C VAL A 338 -30.09 7.86 -31.43
N GLY A 339 -29.00 8.48 -30.99
CA GLY A 339 -28.81 8.88 -29.61
C GLY A 339 -28.65 7.68 -28.66
N ILE A 340 -28.49 7.97 -27.37
CA ILE A 340 -28.25 7.03 -26.29
C ILE A 340 -29.35 7.20 -25.24
N ALA A 341 -29.99 6.09 -24.85
CA ALA A 341 -30.98 6.11 -23.78
C ALA A 341 -30.37 6.46 -22.43
N PRO A 342 -31.05 7.16 -21.51
CA PRO A 342 -30.53 7.50 -20.19
C PRO A 342 -30.08 6.28 -19.36
N SER A 343 -30.70 5.11 -19.54
CA SER A 343 -30.33 3.85 -18.90
C SER A 343 -28.97 3.31 -19.31
N ASP A 344 -28.46 3.73 -20.46
CA ASP A 344 -27.24 3.21 -21.05
C ASP A 344 -26.05 4.16 -20.95
N THR A 345 -26.25 5.32 -20.36
CA THR A 345 -25.25 6.40 -20.20
C THR A 345 -23.96 5.93 -19.55
N GLU A 346 -24.07 5.12 -18.49
CA GLU A 346 -22.88 4.57 -17.82
C GLU A 346 -22.27 3.38 -18.54
N ARG A 347 -23.06 2.71 -19.38
CA ARG A 347 -22.67 1.49 -20.06
C ARG A 347 -21.89 1.72 -21.34
N VAL A 348 -22.13 2.83 -22.03
CA VAL A 348 -21.50 3.13 -23.32
C VAL A 348 -19.97 3.24 -23.29
N PHE A 349 -19.39 3.50 -22.11
CA PHE A 349 -17.94 3.51 -21.90
C PHE A 349 -17.37 2.18 -21.41
N ARG A 350 -18.24 1.19 -21.14
CA ARG A 350 -17.76 -0.13 -20.73
C ARG A 350 -17.27 -0.92 -21.94
N GLU A 351 -16.22 -1.65 -21.71
CA GLU A 351 -15.59 -2.47 -22.72
C GLU A 351 -16.55 -3.57 -23.20
N PHE A 352 -16.64 -3.74 -24.54
CA PHE A 352 -17.48 -4.73 -25.20
C PHE A 352 -18.99 -4.60 -24.93
N GLU A 353 -19.43 -3.51 -24.32
CA GLU A 353 -20.85 -3.20 -24.23
C GLU A 353 -21.30 -2.43 -25.49
N ARG A 354 -22.40 -2.90 -26.07
CA ARG A 354 -23.03 -2.29 -27.26
C ARG A 354 -24.41 -1.77 -26.87
N VAL A 355 -24.68 -0.54 -27.26
CA VAL A 355 -25.95 0.12 -27.06
C VAL A 355 -26.58 0.38 -28.43
N GLY A 356 -27.86 0.02 -28.62
CA GLY A 356 -28.59 0.33 -29.88
C GLY A 356 -28.83 -0.82 -30.85
N GLY A 357 -28.63 -2.10 -30.40
CA GLY A 357 -29.00 -3.30 -31.18
C GLY A 357 -27.85 -3.98 -31.91
N ASP A 358 -28.05 -5.27 -32.26
CA ASP A 358 -27.01 -6.15 -32.83
C ASP A 358 -26.69 -5.85 -34.32
N ASP A 359 -27.46 -4.98 -34.99
CA ASP A 359 -27.32 -4.71 -36.42
C ASP A 359 -26.16 -3.78 -36.81
N ILE A 360 -25.50 -3.12 -35.84
CA ILE A 360 -24.41 -2.17 -36.11
C ILE A 360 -23.06 -2.82 -35.83
N PRO A 361 -22.16 -2.97 -36.82
CA PRO A 361 -20.88 -3.64 -36.63
C PRO A 361 -19.93 -2.89 -35.71
N GLY A 362 -19.19 -3.61 -34.85
CA GLY A 362 -18.13 -3.05 -33.98
C GLY A 362 -17.96 -3.83 -32.68
N ALA A 363 -16.77 -3.81 -32.11
CA ALA A 363 -16.40 -4.55 -30.87
C ALA A 363 -16.93 -3.91 -29.60
N GLY A 364 -17.48 -2.70 -29.62
CA GLY A 364 -17.83 -1.97 -28.39
C GLY A 364 -16.60 -1.43 -27.63
N LEU A 365 -15.46 -1.30 -28.30
CA LEU A 365 -14.21 -0.82 -27.71
C LEU A 365 -13.95 0.67 -27.93
N GLY A 366 -14.54 1.29 -28.96
CA GLY A 366 -14.19 2.66 -29.37
C GLY A 366 -14.30 3.70 -28.26
N LEU A 367 -15.41 3.72 -27.50
CA LEU A 367 -15.58 4.67 -26.39
C LEU A 367 -14.75 4.29 -25.14
N ALA A 368 -14.48 3.03 -24.92
CA ALA A 368 -13.54 2.59 -23.87
C ALA A 368 -12.12 3.08 -24.18
N ILE A 369 -11.67 2.95 -25.43
CA ILE A 369 -10.40 3.50 -25.92
C ILE A 369 -10.37 5.02 -25.72
N VAL A 370 -11.43 5.74 -26.12
CA VAL A 370 -11.54 7.20 -25.92
C VAL A 370 -11.36 7.56 -24.44
N ARG A 371 -12.02 6.83 -23.53
CA ARG A 371 -11.89 7.07 -22.07
C ARG A 371 -10.47 6.91 -21.58
N GLU A 372 -9.79 5.83 -21.96
CA GLU A 372 -8.41 5.58 -21.52
C GLU A 372 -7.42 6.58 -22.13
N LEU A 373 -7.58 6.93 -23.41
CA LEU A 373 -6.77 7.96 -24.06
C LEU A 373 -6.99 9.34 -23.43
N CYS A 374 -8.23 9.71 -23.12
CA CYS A 374 -8.54 10.97 -22.45
C CYS A 374 -7.89 11.01 -21.05
N ARG A 375 -7.95 9.91 -20.27
CA ARG A 375 -7.27 9.83 -18.98
C ARG A 375 -5.76 10.05 -19.14
N ALA A 376 -5.14 9.40 -20.12
CA ALA A 376 -3.72 9.52 -20.40
C ALA A 376 -3.29 10.91 -20.88
N LEU A 377 -4.21 11.68 -21.50
CA LEU A 377 -3.99 13.05 -21.97
C LEU A 377 -4.54 14.12 -21.00
N GLU A 378 -4.91 13.76 -19.76
CA GLU A 378 -5.53 14.64 -18.76
C GLU A 378 -6.79 15.37 -19.29
N GLY A 379 -7.52 14.68 -20.18
CA GLY A 379 -8.74 15.17 -20.80
C GLY A 379 -9.98 14.87 -19.99
N GLU A 380 -10.93 15.80 -19.96
CA GLU A 380 -12.24 15.65 -19.34
C GLU A 380 -13.31 15.39 -20.39
N ILE A 381 -14.03 14.27 -20.27
CA ILE A 381 -15.09 13.88 -21.21
C ILE A 381 -16.43 14.38 -20.68
N HIS A 382 -17.09 15.18 -21.51
CA HIS A 382 -18.49 15.58 -21.35
C HIS A 382 -19.28 15.02 -22.51
N PHE A 383 -20.48 14.48 -22.28
CA PHE A 383 -21.33 14.10 -23.37
C PHE A 383 -22.80 14.35 -23.01
N GLU A 384 -23.55 14.68 -24.04
CA GLU A 384 -24.99 14.88 -24.02
C GLU A 384 -25.61 14.02 -25.09
N SER A 385 -26.64 13.26 -24.77
CA SER A 385 -27.36 12.44 -25.73
C SER A 385 -28.84 12.38 -25.41
N ARG A 386 -29.65 12.34 -26.46
CA ARG A 386 -31.10 12.07 -26.35
C ARG A 386 -31.49 11.07 -27.41
N GLU A 387 -32.21 10.04 -27.01
CA GLU A 387 -32.73 9.04 -27.95
C GLU A 387 -33.51 9.68 -29.09
N GLY A 388 -33.16 9.36 -30.32
CA GLY A 388 -33.75 9.94 -31.55
C GLY A 388 -33.28 11.33 -31.90
N GLN A 389 -32.40 11.98 -31.14
CA GLN A 389 -31.91 13.35 -31.40
C GLN A 389 -30.40 13.44 -31.64
N GLY A 390 -29.69 12.35 -31.46
CA GLY A 390 -28.24 12.29 -31.63
C GLY A 390 -27.43 12.40 -30.34
N THR A 391 -26.11 12.46 -30.50
CA THR A 391 -25.14 12.49 -29.41
C THR A 391 -24.08 13.57 -29.66
N THR A 392 -23.69 14.24 -28.60
CA THR A 392 -22.55 15.17 -28.58
C THR A 392 -21.52 14.72 -27.55
N PHE A 393 -20.31 14.50 -28.01
CA PHE A 393 -19.15 14.30 -27.13
C PHE A 393 -18.28 15.55 -27.18
N GLU A 394 -17.96 16.12 -26.03
CA GLU A 394 -17.00 17.23 -25.88
C GLU A 394 -15.89 16.77 -24.95
N ILE A 395 -14.64 16.81 -25.42
CA ILE A 395 -13.48 16.48 -24.62
C ILE A 395 -12.63 17.73 -24.44
N ARG A 396 -12.33 18.08 -23.19
CA ARG A 396 -11.53 19.24 -22.82
C ARG A 396 -10.14 18.83 -22.43
N PHE A 397 -9.14 19.25 -23.19
CA PHE A 397 -7.72 18.94 -22.97
C PHE A 397 -6.96 20.15 -22.43
N PRO A 398 -5.86 19.97 -21.69
CA PRO A 398 -4.93 21.05 -21.38
C PRO A 398 -4.23 21.54 -22.66
N VAL A 399 -3.92 22.84 -22.72
CA VAL A 399 -3.12 23.43 -23.82
C VAL A 399 -1.66 22.97 -23.69
N ASP A 400 -1.19 22.77 -22.47
CA ASP A 400 0.19 22.38 -22.15
C ASP A 400 0.20 21.12 -21.26
N LEU A 401 0.18 19.95 -21.91
CA LEU A 401 0.29 18.67 -21.23
C LEU A 401 1.77 18.44 -20.85
N LYS A 402 2.03 18.15 -19.59
CA LYS A 402 3.38 17.89 -19.12
C LYS A 402 3.74 16.40 -19.20
N PRO A 403 5.01 16.04 -19.49
CA PRO A 403 5.45 14.65 -19.40
C PRO A 403 5.20 14.12 -17.98
N GLN A 404 4.53 13.00 -17.88
CA GLN A 404 4.46 12.27 -16.61
C GLN A 404 5.84 11.63 -16.38
N GLY A 405 6.52 12.03 -15.29
CA GLY A 405 7.85 11.58 -14.92
C GLY A 405 7.90 10.08 -14.52
#